data_5ddae9ca9490a054e7466d57b199f5a6
#
_entry.id   5ddae9ca9490a054e7466d57b199f5a6
#
_cell.length_a   1.000
_cell.length_b   1.000
_cell.length_c   1.000
_cell.angle_alpha   90.00
_cell.angle_beta   90.00
_cell.angle_gamma   90.00
#
_symmetry.space_group_name_H-M   'P 1'
#
loop_
_entity.id
_entity.type
_entity.pdbx_description
1 polymer ?
#
loop_
_entity_poly.entity_id
_entity_poly.type
_entity_poly.pdbx_seq_one_letter_code
_entity_poly.pdbx_strand_id
1 'polypeptide(L)'
;WIKHVVAMSKRLGIFGRGDLSFIESSNAKVLCFARSYKNQRVVVVANLSQFSQATTLDFSAYKNCDVTEVFSQNRFKNSVDGEYPITIGPYGYFWFQIDTVEKKESSSASGELPLFQSDLSWERTFSDYENVRFLERKVLQNFIRKCRWFGGKAKTISKVSINQLIPVKADGEMHYLSIIEVHYVQRLPELYFLPIYFASSDSL
;
A
#
# COMPACT_ATOMS: atom_id res chain seq x y z
N TRP A 1 9.72 -8.45 -15.66
CA TRP A 1 8.60 -7.53 -15.71
C TRP A 1 7.27 -8.23 -15.46
N ILE A 2 6.83 -9.19 -16.29
CA ILE A 2 5.50 -9.86 -16.16
C ILE A 2 5.31 -10.49 -14.78
N LYS A 3 6.30 -11.21 -14.25
CA LYS A 3 6.21 -11.81 -12.90
C LYS A 3 5.91 -10.76 -11.83
N HIS A 4 6.51 -9.58 -11.93
CA HIS A 4 6.31 -8.49 -10.97
C HIS A 4 4.89 -7.91 -11.07
N VAL A 5 4.40 -7.66 -12.28
CA VAL A 5 3.02 -7.19 -12.53
C VAL A 5 1.99 -8.18 -12.01
N VAL A 6 2.19 -9.49 -12.30
CA VAL A 6 1.29 -10.56 -11.84
C VAL A 6 1.30 -10.67 -10.30
N ALA A 7 2.48 -10.61 -9.69
CA ALA A 7 2.60 -10.65 -8.22
C ALA A 7 1.87 -9.46 -7.57
N MET A 8 2.04 -8.27 -8.12
CA MET A 8 1.37 -7.07 -7.63
C MET A 8 -0.14 -7.10 -7.86
N SER A 9 -0.60 -7.59 -9.00
CA SER A 9 -2.02 -7.82 -9.29
C SER A 9 -2.67 -8.79 -8.29
N LYS A 10 -1.99 -9.89 -7.98
CA LYS A 10 -2.44 -10.86 -6.96
C LYS A 10 -2.45 -10.25 -5.55
N ARG A 11 -1.42 -9.50 -5.19
CA ARG A 11 -1.32 -8.82 -3.89
C ARG A 11 -2.45 -7.81 -3.69
N LEU A 12 -2.78 -7.03 -4.70
CA LEU A 12 -3.87 -6.06 -4.63
C LEU A 12 -5.26 -6.73 -4.66
N GLY A 13 -5.40 -7.87 -5.32
CA GLY A 13 -6.66 -8.64 -5.39
C GLY A 13 -7.84 -7.93 -6.06
N ILE A 14 -7.64 -6.71 -6.56
CA ILE A 14 -8.68 -5.83 -7.08
C ILE A 14 -9.02 -6.11 -8.56
N PHE A 15 -8.03 -6.56 -9.35
CA PHE A 15 -8.19 -6.65 -10.80
C PHE A 15 -9.18 -7.73 -11.25
N GLY A 16 -9.37 -8.78 -10.48
CA GLY A 16 -10.32 -9.86 -10.78
C GLY A 16 -11.72 -9.67 -10.16
N ARG A 17 -11.94 -8.67 -9.30
CA ARG A 17 -13.17 -8.55 -8.50
C ARG A 17 -13.81 -7.17 -8.53
N GLY A 18 -13.06 -6.13 -8.84
CA GLY A 18 -13.53 -4.75 -8.72
C GLY A 18 -14.31 -4.27 -9.96
N ASP A 19 -15.07 -3.21 -9.75
CA ASP A 19 -15.70 -2.45 -10.83
C ASP A 19 -14.64 -1.76 -11.67
N LEU A 20 -14.90 -1.64 -12.97
CA LEU A 20 -14.07 -0.95 -13.94
C LEU A 20 -14.74 0.36 -14.35
N SER A 21 -14.02 1.46 -14.23
CA SER A 21 -14.44 2.76 -14.78
C SER A 21 -13.29 3.38 -15.56
N PHE A 22 -13.60 3.94 -16.73
CA PHE A 22 -12.62 4.70 -17.50
C PHE A 22 -12.51 6.12 -16.96
N ILE A 23 -11.29 6.66 -16.97
CA ILE A 23 -10.98 8.04 -16.61
C ILE A 23 -10.58 8.75 -17.88
N GLU A 24 -11.15 9.92 -18.11
CA GLU A 24 -10.82 10.72 -19.29
C GLU A 24 -9.36 11.18 -19.24
N SER A 25 -8.72 11.08 -20.38
CA SER A 25 -7.34 11.54 -20.62
C SER A 25 -7.37 12.57 -21.73
N SER A 26 -6.61 13.64 -21.58
CA SER A 26 -6.44 14.64 -22.64
C SER A 26 -5.69 14.11 -23.88
N ASN A 27 -5.15 12.90 -23.82
CA ASN A 27 -4.37 12.28 -24.87
C ASN A 27 -4.93 10.90 -25.25
N ALA A 28 -5.41 10.77 -26.50
CA ALA A 28 -5.99 9.53 -27.03
C ALA A 28 -5.03 8.33 -27.08
N LYS A 29 -3.72 8.54 -26.95
CA LYS A 29 -2.71 7.47 -26.88
C LYS A 29 -2.46 6.94 -25.47
N VAL A 30 -3.11 7.55 -24.47
CA VAL A 30 -3.00 7.18 -23.07
C VAL A 30 -4.31 6.56 -22.60
N LEU A 31 -4.24 5.29 -22.24
CA LEU A 31 -5.36 4.58 -21.59
C LEU A 31 -5.33 4.88 -20.10
N CYS A 32 -6.45 5.32 -19.54
CA CYS A 32 -6.61 5.51 -18.12
C CYS A 32 -7.91 4.87 -17.62
N PHE A 33 -7.80 4.04 -16.57
CA PHE A 33 -8.98 3.43 -15.94
C PHE A 33 -8.75 3.19 -14.45
N ALA A 34 -9.83 3.16 -13.70
CA ALA A 34 -9.86 2.80 -12.29
C ALA A 34 -10.49 1.43 -12.09
N ARG A 35 -9.94 0.71 -11.12
CA ARG A 35 -10.55 -0.48 -10.53
C ARG A 35 -10.89 -0.17 -9.08
N SER A 36 -12.11 -0.47 -8.67
CA SER A 36 -12.60 -0.22 -7.32
C SER A 36 -13.20 -1.49 -6.73
N TYR A 37 -12.74 -1.88 -5.54
CA TYR A 37 -13.28 -3.03 -4.82
C TYR A 37 -13.25 -2.75 -3.33
N LYS A 38 -14.40 -2.78 -2.66
CA LYS A 38 -14.56 -2.33 -1.27
C LYS A 38 -13.97 -0.91 -1.11
N ASN A 39 -13.06 -0.73 -0.15
CA ASN A 39 -12.38 0.55 0.11
C ASN A 39 -11.07 0.73 -0.69
N GLN A 40 -10.74 -0.24 -1.55
CA GLN A 40 -9.56 -0.15 -2.40
C GLN A 40 -9.88 0.51 -3.73
N ARG A 41 -8.96 1.31 -4.22
CA ARG A 41 -9.02 1.88 -5.55
C ARG A 41 -7.64 1.97 -6.17
N VAL A 42 -7.51 1.50 -7.40
CA VAL A 42 -6.28 1.58 -8.18
C VAL A 42 -6.59 2.20 -9.53
N VAL A 43 -5.87 3.27 -9.86
CA VAL A 43 -5.92 3.90 -11.18
C VAL A 43 -4.73 3.39 -11.98
N VAL A 44 -4.99 2.84 -13.14
CA VAL A 44 -3.99 2.40 -14.11
C VAL A 44 -3.92 3.42 -15.23
N VAL A 45 -2.70 3.86 -15.54
CA VAL A 45 -2.41 4.76 -16.66
C VAL A 45 -1.38 4.09 -17.54
N ALA A 46 -1.62 3.95 -18.83
CA ALA A 46 -0.73 3.29 -19.77
C ALA A 46 -0.60 4.08 -21.08
N ASN A 47 0.64 4.34 -21.49
CA ASN A 47 0.95 4.87 -22.79
C ASN A 47 0.97 3.74 -23.83
N LEU A 48 0.05 3.77 -24.78
CA LEU A 48 -0.08 2.76 -25.84
C LEU A 48 0.77 3.06 -27.09
N SER A 49 1.68 4.05 -27.01
CA SER A 49 2.49 4.48 -28.15
C SER A 49 3.99 4.24 -27.90
N GLN A 50 4.73 4.19 -29.00
CA GLN A 50 6.20 4.08 -29.00
C GLN A 50 6.92 5.38 -28.63
N PHE A 51 6.19 6.49 -28.43
CA PHE A 51 6.76 7.78 -28.06
C PHE A 51 6.31 8.17 -26.67
N SER A 52 7.11 8.98 -25.98
CA SER A 52 6.69 9.57 -24.70
C SER A 52 5.45 10.42 -24.92
N GLN A 53 4.49 10.33 -24.01
CA GLN A 53 3.23 11.05 -24.06
C GLN A 53 3.05 11.87 -22.80
N ALA A 54 2.72 13.15 -22.98
CA ALA A 54 2.23 14.00 -21.91
C ALA A 54 0.69 13.95 -21.91
N THR A 55 0.09 13.92 -20.73
CA THR A 55 -1.34 13.98 -20.56
C THR A 55 -1.70 14.61 -19.23
N THR A 56 -2.91 15.13 -19.12
CA THR A 56 -3.52 15.53 -17.87
C THR A 56 -4.64 14.54 -17.53
N LEU A 57 -4.59 14.00 -16.32
CA LEU A 57 -5.59 13.08 -15.81
C LEU A 57 -6.56 13.85 -14.93
N ASP A 58 -7.85 13.56 -15.04
CA ASP A 58 -8.85 14.09 -14.14
C ASP A 58 -8.93 13.23 -12.86
N PHE A 59 -8.33 13.74 -11.79
CA PHE A 59 -8.40 13.18 -10.45
C PHE A 59 -9.33 13.99 -9.53
N SER A 60 -10.24 14.76 -10.08
CA SER A 60 -11.19 15.58 -9.32
C SER A 60 -12.01 14.77 -8.31
N ALA A 61 -12.34 13.52 -8.65
CA ALA A 61 -13.01 12.57 -7.76
C ALA A 61 -12.13 12.13 -6.56
N TYR A 62 -10.83 12.43 -6.57
CA TYR A 62 -9.83 11.95 -5.59
C TYR A 62 -9.11 13.10 -4.87
N LYS A 63 -9.67 14.31 -4.86
CA LYS A 63 -9.04 15.54 -4.33
C LYS A 63 -8.49 15.44 -2.91
N ASN A 64 -9.07 14.60 -2.07
CA ASN A 64 -8.66 14.45 -0.66
C ASN A 64 -8.10 13.06 -0.39
N CYS A 65 -7.48 12.44 -1.38
CA CYS A 65 -6.93 11.10 -1.26
C CYS A 65 -5.39 11.14 -1.31
N ASP A 66 -4.75 10.25 -0.59
CA ASP A 66 -3.32 9.97 -0.79
C ASP A 66 -3.15 9.13 -2.06
N VAL A 67 -2.30 9.59 -2.94
CA VAL A 67 -1.98 8.89 -4.19
C VAL A 67 -0.58 8.31 -4.08
N THR A 68 -0.46 7.00 -4.20
CA THR A 68 0.83 6.29 -4.12
C THR A 68 1.03 5.44 -5.39
N GLU A 69 2.15 5.61 -6.08
CA GLU A 69 2.49 4.74 -7.20
C GLU A 69 2.90 3.35 -6.68
N VAL A 70 2.27 2.30 -7.23
CA VAL A 70 2.31 0.94 -6.66
C VAL A 70 3.70 0.30 -6.75
N PHE A 71 4.45 0.53 -7.83
CA PHE A 71 5.73 -0.13 -8.06
C PHE A 71 6.90 0.61 -7.39
N SER A 72 6.96 1.93 -7.52
CA SER A 72 8.00 2.76 -6.93
C SER A 72 7.72 3.16 -5.48
N GLN A 73 6.46 3.00 -5.04
CA GLN A 73 5.96 3.45 -3.74
C GLN A 73 6.11 4.98 -3.51
N ASN A 74 6.32 5.74 -4.58
CA ASN A 74 6.37 7.19 -4.51
C ASN A 74 4.98 7.75 -4.22
N ARG A 75 4.92 8.70 -3.27
CA ARG A 75 3.70 9.45 -2.98
C ARG A 75 3.62 10.66 -3.89
N PHE A 76 2.46 10.85 -4.45
CA PHE A 76 2.14 12.01 -5.27
C PHE A 76 1.24 12.93 -4.47
N LYS A 77 1.58 14.22 -4.46
CA LYS A 77 0.72 15.21 -3.83
C LYS A 77 -0.53 15.39 -4.67
N ASN A 78 -1.68 15.45 -4.01
CA ASN A 78 -2.91 15.82 -4.69
C ASN A 78 -2.80 17.22 -5.27
N SER A 79 -3.20 17.37 -6.52
CA SER A 79 -3.44 18.67 -7.11
C SER A 79 -4.67 19.31 -6.45
N VAL A 80 -4.59 20.58 -6.11
CA VAL A 80 -5.70 21.32 -5.51
C VAL A 80 -6.90 21.36 -6.45
N ASP A 81 -6.65 21.41 -7.75
CA ASP A 81 -7.67 21.53 -8.79
C ASP A 81 -8.17 20.16 -9.31
N GLY A 82 -7.54 19.06 -8.89
CA GLY A 82 -7.87 17.71 -9.36
C GLY A 82 -7.26 17.33 -10.71
N GLU A 83 -6.61 18.26 -11.40
CA GLU A 83 -5.87 17.99 -12.63
C GLU A 83 -4.46 17.47 -12.30
N TYR A 84 -4.08 16.37 -12.93
CA TYR A 84 -2.81 15.70 -12.70
C TYR A 84 -2.00 15.59 -13.98
N PRO A 85 -1.10 16.55 -14.27
CA PRO A 85 -0.21 16.47 -15.42
C PRO A 85 0.85 15.37 -15.21
N ILE A 86 0.99 14.48 -16.18
CA ILE A 86 1.95 13.38 -16.14
C ILE A 86 2.58 13.17 -17.52
N THR A 87 3.86 12.80 -17.52
CA THR A 87 4.56 12.34 -18.71
C THR A 87 4.91 10.87 -18.57
N ILE A 88 4.54 10.08 -19.56
CA ILE A 88 4.71 8.63 -19.55
C ILE A 88 5.63 8.25 -20.71
N GLY A 89 6.72 7.53 -20.41
CA GLY A 89 7.66 7.04 -21.42
C GLY A 89 7.01 6.09 -22.43
N PRO A 90 7.72 5.72 -23.51
CA PRO A 90 7.24 4.79 -24.52
C PRO A 90 6.77 3.47 -23.90
N TYR A 91 5.53 3.07 -24.18
CA TYR A 91 4.90 1.87 -23.61
C TYR A 91 4.98 1.80 -22.09
N GLY A 92 5.20 2.95 -21.40
CA GLY A 92 5.26 3.08 -19.97
C GLY A 92 3.87 3.00 -19.33
N TYR A 93 3.85 2.71 -18.04
CA TYR A 93 2.62 2.64 -17.26
C TYR A 93 2.87 3.04 -15.82
N PHE A 94 1.79 3.47 -15.14
CA PHE A 94 1.74 3.71 -13.71
C PHE A 94 0.50 3.05 -13.12
N TRP A 95 0.62 2.56 -11.90
CA TRP A 95 -0.50 2.12 -11.08
C TRP A 95 -0.55 2.99 -9.84
N PHE A 96 -1.58 3.78 -9.71
CA PHE A 96 -1.79 4.65 -8.56
C PHE A 96 -2.79 4.03 -7.60
N GLN A 97 -2.34 3.69 -6.42
CA GLN A 97 -3.23 3.33 -5.32
C GLN A 97 -3.78 4.63 -4.72
N ILE A 98 -5.10 4.72 -4.67
CA ILE A 98 -5.82 5.87 -4.13
C ILE A 98 -6.36 5.49 -2.76
N ASP A 99 -5.88 6.16 -1.74
CA ASP A 99 -6.30 5.97 -0.36
C ASP A 99 -7.03 7.20 0.14
N THR A 100 -8.26 7.04 0.64
CA THR A 100 -8.93 8.12 1.35
C THR A 100 -8.06 8.60 2.50
N VAL A 101 -7.81 9.90 2.57
CA VAL A 101 -7.17 10.49 3.75
C VAL A 101 -8.18 10.36 4.88
N GLU A 102 -8.07 9.29 5.67
CA GLU A 102 -8.65 9.33 7.00
C GLU A 102 -8.07 10.58 7.66
N LYS A 103 -8.94 11.51 8.09
CA LYS A 103 -8.53 12.64 8.94
C LYS A 103 -7.51 12.05 9.91
N LYS A 104 -6.30 12.62 9.92
CA LYS A 104 -5.34 12.38 10.97
C LYS A 104 -6.07 12.69 12.27
N GLU A 105 -6.72 11.71 12.86
CA GLU A 105 -6.86 11.74 14.28
C GLU A 105 -5.42 11.82 14.75
N SER A 106 -5.08 12.96 15.27
CA SER A 106 -3.84 13.18 15.99
C SER A 106 -3.74 12.03 16.97
N SER A 107 -2.98 10.98 16.58
CA SER A 107 -2.62 9.96 17.55
C SER A 107 -1.87 10.72 18.62
N SER A 108 -2.62 11.04 19.67
CA SER A 108 -2.09 11.48 20.95
C SER A 108 -0.86 10.60 21.20
N ALA A 109 0.22 11.25 21.56
CA ALA A 109 1.47 10.65 21.97
C ALA A 109 1.31 9.92 23.33
N SER A 110 0.37 8.99 23.40
CA SER A 110 0.38 7.94 24.42
C SER A 110 1.38 6.90 23.92
N GLY A 111 2.40 6.63 24.73
CA GLY A 111 3.49 5.73 24.39
C GLY A 111 3.06 4.26 24.22
N GLU A 112 1.79 3.98 24.16
CA GLU A 112 1.18 2.67 23.99
C GLU A 112 1.11 2.27 22.51
N LEU A 113 1.39 1.01 22.25
CA LEU A 113 1.20 0.43 20.91
C LEU A 113 -0.30 0.25 20.67
N PRO A 114 -0.81 0.52 19.47
CA PRO A 114 -2.20 0.27 19.15
C PRO A 114 -2.49 -1.23 19.28
N LEU A 115 -3.53 -1.57 19.99
CA LEU A 115 -4.02 -2.94 20.11
C LEU A 115 -4.77 -3.30 18.83
N PHE A 116 -4.40 -4.41 18.22
CA PHE A 116 -5.14 -4.99 17.12
C PHE A 116 -5.84 -6.27 17.61
N GLN A 117 -7.15 -6.27 17.56
CA GLN A 117 -7.98 -7.43 17.89
C GLN A 117 -8.72 -7.90 16.65
N SER A 118 -8.84 -9.20 16.47
CA SER A 118 -9.59 -9.80 15.37
C SER A 118 -10.27 -11.08 15.86
N ASP A 119 -11.56 -11.19 15.58
CA ASP A 119 -12.34 -12.40 15.82
C ASP A 119 -12.19 -13.42 14.67
N LEU A 120 -11.43 -13.07 13.64
CA LEU A 120 -11.18 -13.93 12.49
C LEU A 120 -9.97 -14.83 12.73
N SER A 121 -9.95 -15.98 12.06
CA SER A 121 -8.72 -16.76 11.99
C SER A 121 -7.59 -15.94 11.37
N TRP A 122 -6.37 -16.22 11.75
CA TRP A 122 -5.20 -15.44 11.30
C TRP A 122 -5.01 -15.46 9.78
N GLU A 123 -5.30 -16.57 9.12
CA GLU A 123 -5.27 -16.67 7.66
C GLU A 123 -6.27 -15.69 7.01
N ARG A 124 -7.46 -15.56 7.59
CA ARG A 124 -8.47 -14.60 7.13
C ARG A 124 -8.08 -13.17 7.45
N THR A 125 -7.51 -12.94 8.63
CA THR A 125 -7.01 -11.61 9.04
C THR A 125 -5.95 -11.10 8.08
N PHE A 126 -4.98 -11.93 7.72
CA PHE A 126 -3.93 -11.56 6.76
C PHE A 126 -4.38 -11.60 5.29
N SER A 127 -5.51 -12.22 5.00
CA SER A 127 -6.13 -12.18 3.67
C SER A 127 -7.03 -10.97 3.47
N ASP A 128 -7.42 -10.31 4.56
CA ASP A 128 -8.22 -9.09 4.51
C ASP A 128 -7.33 -7.87 4.37
N TYR A 129 -7.58 -7.09 3.32
CA TYR A 129 -6.79 -5.91 3.01
C TYR A 129 -6.83 -4.83 4.09
N GLU A 130 -7.99 -4.57 4.67
CA GLU A 130 -8.14 -3.51 5.68
C GLU A 130 -7.35 -3.86 6.94
N ASN A 131 -7.38 -5.13 7.35
CA ASN A 131 -6.61 -5.61 8.48
C ASN A 131 -5.11 -5.51 8.22
N VAL A 132 -4.64 -5.96 7.06
CA VAL A 132 -3.22 -5.84 6.67
C VAL A 132 -2.80 -4.37 6.63
N ARG A 133 -3.62 -3.51 6.05
CA ARG A 133 -3.36 -2.07 5.97
C ARG A 133 -3.29 -1.41 7.35
N PHE A 134 -4.20 -1.78 8.26
CA PHE A 134 -4.17 -1.30 9.64
C PHE A 134 -2.87 -1.74 10.33
N LEU A 135 -2.49 -3.01 10.20
CA LEU A 135 -1.23 -3.54 10.72
C LEU A 135 -0.03 -2.77 10.17
N GLU A 136 0.06 -2.58 8.86
CA GLU A 136 1.17 -1.88 8.21
C GLU A 136 1.28 -0.41 8.64
N ARG A 137 0.15 0.31 8.68
CA ARG A 137 0.14 1.77 8.92
C ARG A 137 0.14 2.16 10.38
N LYS A 138 -0.59 1.44 11.22
CA LYS A 138 -0.80 1.81 12.62
C LYS A 138 0.07 1.01 13.57
N VAL A 139 0.16 -0.31 13.38
CA VAL A 139 0.87 -1.19 14.30
C VAL A 139 2.36 -1.25 13.98
N LEU A 140 2.71 -1.76 12.80
CA LEU A 140 4.11 -2.02 12.44
C LEU A 140 4.95 -0.75 12.37
N GLN A 141 4.41 0.33 11.80
CA GLN A 141 5.15 1.59 11.70
C GLN A 141 5.48 2.19 13.08
N ASN A 142 4.57 2.08 14.05
CA ASN A 142 4.79 2.56 15.41
C ASN A 142 5.70 1.61 16.21
N PHE A 143 5.50 0.31 16.03
CA PHE A 143 6.28 -0.73 16.69
C PHE A 143 7.76 -0.65 16.32
N ILE A 144 8.06 -0.66 15.00
CA ILE A 144 9.45 -0.71 14.52
C ILE A 144 10.29 0.48 15.00
N ARG A 145 9.70 1.66 15.14
CA ARG A 145 10.38 2.85 15.64
C ARG A 145 10.82 2.72 17.10
N LYS A 146 10.11 1.92 17.89
CA LYS A 146 10.41 1.67 19.31
C LYS A 146 11.44 0.55 19.49
N CYS A 147 11.64 -0.30 18.49
CA CYS A 147 12.55 -1.43 18.58
C CYS A 147 14.01 -0.98 18.68
N ARG A 148 14.77 -1.56 19.63
CA ARG A 148 16.19 -1.23 19.83
C ARG A 148 17.04 -1.65 18.63
N TRP A 149 16.72 -2.77 18.01
CA TRP A 149 17.44 -3.35 16.88
C TRP A 149 17.17 -2.61 15.54
N PHE A 150 16.22 -1.72 15.50
CA PHE A 150 15.89 -1.00 14.26
C PHE A 150 16.97 0.02 13.90
N GLY A 151 17.72 -0.24 12.84
CA GLY A 151 18.79 0.63 12.34
C GLY A 151 18.33 1.91 11.64
N GLY A 152 17.05 2.00 11.32
CA GLY A 152 16.46 3.12 10.57
C GLY A 152 15.96 4.28 11.44
N LYS A 153 16.28 4.36 12.75
CA LYS A 153 15.72 5.38 13.66
C LYS A 153 16.00 6.83 13.25
N ALA A 154 17.17 7.08 12.65
CA ALA A 154 17.54 8.41 12.15
C ALA A 154 16.97 8.73 10.77
N LYS A 155 16.24 7.79 10.15
CA LYS A 155 15.69 7.92 8.80
C LYS A 155 14.20 8.22 8.87
N THR A 156 13.69 9.02 7.94
CA THR A 156 12.25 9.27 7.83
C THR A 156 11.59 8.11 7.10
N ILE A 157 10.82 7.31 7.85
CA ILE A 157 10.04 6.20 7.29
C ILE A 157 8.87 6.79 6.51
N SER A 158 8.74 6.40 5.24
CA SER A 158 7.58 6.76 4.40
C SER A 158 6.47 5.72 4.49
N LYS A 159 6.84 4.43 4.55
CA LYS A 159 5.90 3.31 4.61
C LYS A 159 6.57 2.10 5.24
N VAL A 160 5.77 1.26 5.90
CA VAL A 160 6.12 -0.12 6.26
C VAL A 160 5.11 -1.03 5.60
N SER A 161 5.57 -2.09 4.96
CA SER A 161 4.71 -3.08 4.31
C SER A 161 5.15 -4.50 4.63
N ILE A 162 4.20 -5.40 4.71
CA ILE A 162 4.44 -6.84 4.85
C ILE A 162 4.75 -7.38 3.44
N ASN A 163 6.02 -7.71 3.20
CA ASN A 163 6.47 -8.25 1.92
C ASN A 163 6.09 -9.74 1.79
N GLN A 164 6.30 -10.50 2.87
CA GLN A 164 6.01 -11.93 2.90
C GLN A 164 5.59 -12.37 4.30
N LEU A 165 4.62 -13.30 4.35
CA LEU A 165 4.19 -14.00 5.54
C LEU A 165 4.39 -15.50 5.32
N ILE A 166 5.15 -16.12 6.20
CA ILE A 166 5.46 -17.54 6.17
C ILE A 166 4.81 -18.18 7.38
N PRO A 167 3.74 -18.99 7.21
CA PRO A 167 3.11 -19.69 8.31
C PRO A 167 4.05 -20.80 8.84
N VAL A 168 4.19 -20.87 10.16
CA VAL A 168 4.98 -21.88 10.87
C VAL A 168 4.11 -22.49 11.96
N LYS A 169 3.94 -23.78 11.95
CA LYS A 169 3.23 -24.50 13.00
C LYS A 169 4.24 -24.93 14.08
N ALA A 170 4.09 -24.43 15.29
CA ALA A 170 4.90 -24.80 16.45
C ALA A 170 3.99 -24.96 17.67
N ASP A 171 4.24 -25.98 18.48
CA ASP A 171 3.51 -26.28 19.72
C ASP A 171 1.98 -26.38 19.57
N GLY A 172 1.52 -26.79 18.39
CA GLY A 172 0.10 -26.89 18.07
C GLY A 172 -0.56 -25.59 17.62
N GLU A 173 0.15 -24.47 17.70
CA GLU A 173 -0.31 -23.14 17.32
C GLU A 173 0.30 -22.69 15.99
N MET A 174 -0.37 -21.74 15.34
CA MET A 174 0.09 -21.13 14.09
C MET A 174 0.80 -19.80 14.39
N HIS A 175 2.07 -19.75 14.03
CA HIS A 175 2.91 -18.55 14.11
C HIS A 175 3.22 -18.05 12.70
N TYR A 176 3.65 -16.80 12.58
CA TYR A 176 4.02 -16.25 11.29
C TYR A 176 5.41 -15.63 11.36
N LEU A 177 6.26 -16.00 10.43
CA LEU A 177 7.50 -15.31 10.17
C LEU A 177 7.24 -14.29 9.07
N SER A 178 7.34 -13.00 9.40
CA SER A 178 7.12 -11.95 8.41
C SER A 178 8.43 -11.32 7.96
N ILE A 179 8.50 -11.07 6.66
CA ILE A 179 9.49 -10.19 6.06
C ILE A 179 8.79 -8.86 5.82
N ILE A 180 9.19 -7.85 6.55
CA ILE A 180 8.66 -6.49 6.41
C ILE A 180 9.64 -5.63 5.62
N GLU A 181 9.10 -4.80 4.76
CA GLU A 181 9.86 -3.85 3.94
C GLU A 181 9.60 -2.43 4.45
N VAL A 182 10.68 -1.77 4.85
CA VAL A 182 10.63 -0.40 5.37
C VAL A 182 11.14 0.55 4.30
N HIS A 183 10.26 1.39 3.82
CA HIS A 183 10.55 2.42 2.84
C HIS A 183 10.88 3.75 3.50
N TYR A 184 11.87 4.45 2.98
CA TYR A 184 12.34 5.75 3.44
C TYR A 184 12.13 6.83 2.39
N VAL A 185 12.04 8.09 2.81
CA VAL A 185 11.77 9.22 1.89
C VAL A 185 12.86 9.41 0.84
N GLN A 186 14.14 9.12 1.15
CA GLN A 186 15.27 9.41 0.27
C GLN A 186 16.32 8.28 0.23
N ARG A 187 15.93 7.06 0.52
CA ARG A 187 16.85 5.91 0.55
C ARG A 187 16.16 4.66 0.02
N LEU A 188 16.96 3.68 -0.37
CA LEU A 188 16.47 2.36 -0.75
C LEU A 188 15.74 1.71 0.44
N PRO A 189 14.69 0.92 0.16
CA PRO A 189 13.99 0.18 1.19
C PRO A 189 14.90 -0.86 1.83
N GLU A 190 14.60 -1.20 3.07
CA GLU A 190 15.31 -2.22 3.84
C GLU A 190 14.34 -3.32 4.26
N LEU A 191 14.81 -4.56 4.21
CA LEU A 191 14.04 -5.71 4.66
C LEU A 191 14.42 -6.06 6.11
N TYR A 192 13.39 -6.33 6.91
CA TYR A 192 13.54 -6.79 8.28
C TYR A 192 12.75 -8.07 8.49
N PHE A 193 13.32 -8.97 9.25
CA PHE A 193 12.66 -10.20 9.68
C PHE A 193 11.96 -9.97 11.01
N LEU A 194 10.67 -10.26 11.08
CA LEU A 194 9.86 -10.05 12.27
C LEU A 194 8.96 -11.26 12.53
N PRO A 195 9.20 -12.07 13.57
CA PRO A 195 8.25 -13.07 14.02
C PRO A 195 7.00 -12.40 14.57
N ILE A 196 5.83 -12.90 14.20
CA ILE A 196 4.53 -12.46 14.69
C ILE A 196 3.81 -13.67 15.29
N TYR A 197 3.35 -13.52 16.51
CA TYR A 197 2.47 -14.48 17.16
C TYR A 197 1.25 -13.74 17.73
N PHE A 198 0.23 -14.50 18.03
CA PHE A 198 -1.02 -13.96 18.54
C PHE A 198 -1.29 -14.48 19.93
N ALA A 199 -1.63 -13.58 20.82
CA ALA A 199 -2.05 -13.93 22.17
C ALA A 199 -3.58 -14.06 22.20
N SER A 200 -4.10 -15.04 22.91
CA SER A 200 -5.52 -15.07 23.23
C SER A 200 -5.85 -13.95 24.23
N SER A 201 -7.10 -13.48 24.21
CA SER A 201 -7.57 -12.46 25.17
C SER A 201 -7.36 -12.86 26.64
N ASP A 202 -7.27 -14.15 26.93
CA ASP A 202 -7.07 -14.68 28.27
C ASP A 202 -5.60 -14.66 28.71
N SER A 203 -4.67 -14.31 27.83
CA SER A 203 -3.21 -14.25 28.07
C SER A 203 -2.65 -12.83 28.14
N LEU A 204 -3.51 -11.84 28.06
CA LEU A 204 -3.21 -10.41 28.22
C LEU A 204 -3.69 -9.93 29.57
#